data_0abd4838598e361828319bb4e54b4f93
#
_entry.id   0abd4838598e361828319bb4e54b4f93
#
_cell.length_a   1.000
_cell.length_b   1.000
_cell.length_c   1.000
_cell.angle_alpha   90.00
_cell.angle_beta   90.00
_cell.angle_gamma   90.00
#
_symmetry.space_group_name_H-M   'P 1'
#
loop_
_entity.id
_entity.type
_entity.pdbx_description
1 polymer ?
#
loop_
_entity_poly.entity_id
_entity_poly.type
_entity_poly.pdbx_seq_one_letter_code
_entity_poly.pdbx_strand_id
1 'polypeptide(L)'
;MLHITRRGGQSVPIDESALVAGKVVPGAPARRRGIPAASVRELVKVAARGWPAVETERLGGWTLRASAEEAAPAGGAPDGRREGFTARANSVLPLDDPGLPLAEALTRARGWYEARGLVPRVQVTTGGERTDELLAAELEERGWTGERYALLRVAALAPLADREPDGRVRLARAPGADWFSLYRRAGEMPGAARKVLTGGPSVWFATVRGGSGEPGPAGDADGREAGDAAAIGRCVIDGRWAGFAAIEVAPGHRRQGLATAVMAELARGALAEGASAAYLQVERDNEAARALYDGMGFADHHAYHYRRARED
;
A
#
# COMPACT_ATOMS: atom_id res chain seq x y z
N MET A 1 -29.75 -21.06 14.04
CA MET A 1 -30.36 -20.65 12.75
C MET A 1 -30.27 -19.14 12.60
N LEU A 2 -29.61 -18.63 11.57
CA LEU A 2 -29.46 -17.22 11.29
C LEU A 2 -30.60 -16.74 10.37
N HIS A 3 -31.07 -15.52 10.59
CA HIS A 3 -32.09 -14.89 9.76
C HIS A 3 -31.44 -13.81 8.89
N ILE A 4 -31.50 -13.95 7.55
CA ILE A 4 -31.00 -12.95 6.62
C ILE A 4 -32.18 -12.17 6.03
N THR A 5 -32.16 -10.86 6.18
CA THR A 5 -33.15 -9.98 5.56
C THR A 5 -32.67 -9.54 4.18
N ARG A 6 -33.39 -9.91 3.13
CA ARG A 6 -33.12 -9.48 1.75
C ARG A 6 -33.44 -7.98 1.58
N ARG A 7 -32.87 -7.33 0.57
CA ARG A 7 -33.11 -5.90 0.26
C ARG A 7 -34.60 -5.53 0.12
N GLY A 8 -35.49 -6.49 -0.13
CA GLY A 8 -36.95 -6.32 -0.16
C GLY A 8 -37.67 -6.52 1.17
N GLY A 9 -36.96 -6.60 2.31
CA GLY A 9 -37.55 -6.77 3.64
C GLY A 9 -37.95 -8.21 4.00
N GLN A 10 -37.82 -9.19 3.09
CA GLN A 10 -38.12 -10.57 3.35
C GLN A 10 -37.01 -11.22 4.19
N SER A 11 -37.36 -11.79 5.34
CA SER A 11 -36.44 -12.55 6.19
C SER A 11 -36.43 -14.02 5.78
N VAL A 12 -35.24 -14.56 5.55
CA VAL A 12 -35.04 -15.97 5.16
C VAL A 12 -34.16 -16.64 6.23
N PRO A 13 -34.63 -17.75 6.85
CA PRO A 13 -33.80 -18.52 7.78
C PRO A 13 -32.71 -19.27 6.99
N ILE A 14 -31.49 -19.26 7.49
CA ILE A 14 -30.37 -20.05 6.96
C ILE A 14 -29.78 -20.89 8.10
N ASP A 15 -29.52 -22.14 7.80
CA ASP A 15 -28.82 -23.03 8.73
C ASP A 15 -27.36 -22.54 8.88
N GLU A 16 -26.87 -22.49 10.12
CA GLU A 16 -25.49 -22.06 10.41
C GLU A 16 -24.45 -22.96 9.74
N SER A 17 -24.78 -24.26 9.56
CA SER A 17 -23.93 -25.21 8.84
C SER A 17 -23.81 -24.92 7.32
N ALA A 18 -24.74 -24.15 6.75
CA ALA A 18 -24.71 -23.70 5.36
C ALA A 18 -23.99 -22.35 5.18
N LEU A 19 -23.47 -21.76 6.26
CA LEU A 19 -22.77 -20.49 6.23
C LEU A 19 -21.30 -20.71 5.88
N VAL A 20 -20.92 -20.47 4.65
CA VAL A 20 -19.52 -20.57 4.18
C VAL A 20 -18.70 -19.37 4.66
N ALA A 21 -19.31 -18.19 4.76
CA ALA A 21 -18.68 -17.01 5.34
C ALA A 21 -19.74 -16.00 5.77
N GLY A 22 -19.57 -15.41 6.94
CA GLY A 22 -20.40 -14.34 7.48
C GLY A 22 -19.57 -13.09 7.74
N LYS A 23 -20.10 -11.92 7.36
CA LYS A 23 -19.46 -10.62 7.55
C LYS A 23 -20.43 -9.65 8.20
N VAL A 24 -20.00 -9.03 9.28
CA VAL A 24 -20.65 -7.82 9.76
C VAL A 24 -20.27 -6.67 8.82
N VAL A 25 -21.22 -6.22 8.01
CA VAL A 25 -21.05 -5.01 7.20
C VAL A 25 -21.38 -3.83 8.12
N PRO A 26 -20.38 -3.00 8.50
CA PRO A 26 -20.68 -1.74 9.18
C PRO A 26 -21.60 -0.92 8.28
N GLY A 27 -22.51 -0.13 8.88
CA GLY A 27 -23.28 0.83 8.12
C GLY A 27 -22.36 1.67 7.23
N ALA A 28 -22.81 2.01 6.02
CA ALA A 28 -22.00 2.79 5.08
C ALA A 28 -21.42 4.01 5.82
N PRO A 29 -20.09 4.21 5.79
CA PRO A 29 -19.49 5.33 6.50
C PRO A 29 -20.14 6.62 6.03
N ALA A 30 -20.51 7.49 6.97
CA ALA A 30 -21.08 8.79 6.66
C ALA A 30 -20.19 9.48 5.60
N ARG A 31 -20.79 9.92 4.47
CA ARG A 31 -20.06 10.62 3.41
C ARG A 31 -19.36 11.81 4.03
N ARG A 32 -18.04 11.72 4.23
CA ARG A 32 -17.25 12.83 4.73
C ARG A 32 -17.18 13.90 3.63
N ARG A 33 -17.55 15.15 3.94
CA ARG A 33 -17.46 16.26 2.99
C ARG A 33 -16.05 16.36 2.42
N GLY A 34 -15.92 16.43 1.10
CA GLY A 34 -14.67 16.65 0.39
C GLY A 34 -13.91 15.41 -0.06
N ILE A 35 -14.30 14.19 0.37
CA ILE A 35 -13.66 12.96 -0.14
C ILE A 35 -14.48 12.44 -1.32
N PRO A 36 -13.91 12.32 -2.52
CA PRO A 36 -14.60 11.74 -3.66
C PRO A 36 -15.04 10.31 -3.34
N ALA A 37 -16.28 9.98 -3.69
CA ALA A 37 -16.74 8.60 -3.58
C ALA A 37 -15.90 7.71 -4.51
N ALA A 38 -15.37 6.61 -3.99
CA ALA A 38 -14.64 5.62 -4.74
C ALA A 38 -15.14 4.23 -4.40
N SER A 39 -15.13 3.32 -5.37
CA SER A 39 -15.32 1.90 -5.09
C SER A 39 -14.01 1.30 -4.56
N VAL A 40 -14.12 0.20 -3.82
CA VAL A 40 -12.95 -0.58 -3.38
C VAL A 40 -12.08 -0.94 -4.58
N ARG A 41 -12.71 -1.43 -5.66
CA ARG A 41 -12.01 -1.84 -6.88
C ARG A 41 -11.27 -0.69 -7.57
N GLU A 42 -11.82 0.52 -7.57
CA GLU A 42 -11.12 1.72 -8.08
C GLU A 42 -9.83 1.95 -7.27
N LEU A 43 -9.93 2.01 -5.94
CA LEU A 43 -8.78 2.27 -5.08
C LEU A 43 -7.74 1.16 -5.11
N VAL A 44 -8.15 -0.10 -5.21
CA VAL A 44 -7.22 -1.23 -5.37
C VAL A 44 -6.40 -1.08 -6.67
N LYS A 45 -7.05 -0.70 -7.78
CA LYS A 45 -6.35 -0.44 -9.05
C LYS A 45 -5.41 0.75 -8.98
N VAL A 46 -5.86 1.86 -8.38
CA VAL A 46 -5.05 3.07 -8.17
C VAL A 46 -3.82 2.74 -7.30
N ALA A 47 -4.03 2.05 -6.18
CA ALA A 47 -2.96 1.66 -5.28
C ALA A 47 -1.94 0.72 -5.94
N ALA A 48 -2.40 -0.18 -6.83
CA ALA A 48 -1.52 -1.07 -7.58
C ALA A 48 -0.65 -0.31 -8.60
N ARG A 49 -1.21 0.69 -9.31
CA ARG A 49 -0.42 1.56 -10.19
C ARG A 49 0.53 2.47 -9.42
N GLY A 50 0.14 2.89 -8.22
CA GLY A 50 0.97 3.69 -7.33
C GLY A 50 2.15 2.93 -6.69
N TRP A 51 2.12 1.60 -6.73
CA TRP A 51 3.17 0.70 -6.24
C TRP A 51 3.38 -0.45 -7.24
N PRO A 52 3.87 -0.13 -8.44
CA PRO A 52 3.93 -1.08 -9.54
C PRO A 52 4.96 -2.18 -9.29
N ALA A 53 4.61 -3.41 -9.61
CA ALA A 53 5.57 -4.50 -9.63
C ALA A 53 6.52 -4.37 -10.82
N VAL A 54 7.71 -4.94 -10.70
CA VAL A 54 8.73 -4.95 -11.77
C VAL A 54 8.31 -5.88 -12.91
N GLU A 55 7.71 -7.01 -12.55
CA GLU A 55 7.19 -8.00 -13.48
C GLU A 55 5.73 -8.27 -13.18
N THR A 56 4.92 -8.41 -14.23
CA THR A 56 3.50 -8.75 -14.10
C THR A 56 3.09 -9.73 -15.17
N GLU A 57 2.19 -10.66 -14.82
CA GLU A 57 1.54 -11.57 -15.76
C GLU A 57 0.03 -11.58 -15.51
N ARG A 58 -0.76 -11.69 -16.57
CA ARG A 58 -2.22 -11.77 -16.50
C ARG A 58 -2.67 -13.21 -16.50
N LEU A 59 -3.54 -13.55 -15.55
CA LEU A 59 -4.26 -14.80 -15.49
C LEU A 59 -5.76 -14.47 -15.43
N GLY A 60 -6.39 -14.32 -16.59
CA GLY A 60 -7.74 -13.79 -16.67
C GLY A 60 -7.88 -12.43 -16.00
N GLY A 61 -8.79 -12.33 -15.04
CA GLY A 61 -8.98 -11.12 -14.22
C GLY A 61 -7.94 -10.92 -13.13
N TRP A 62 -7.04 -11.89 -12.89
CA TRP A 62 -5.96 -11.79 -11.91
C TRP A 62 -4.71 -11.16 -12.51
N THR A 63 -3.92 -10.48 -11.67
CA THR A 63 -2.58 -9.99 -12.01
C THR A 63 -1.58 -10.60 -11.07
N LEU A 64 -0.67 -11.43 -11.56
CA LEU A 64 0.49 -11.94 -10.83
C LEU A 64 1.56 -10.83 -10.84
N ARG A 65 2.21 -10.59 -9.71
CA ARG A 65 3.16 -9.48 -9.54
C ARG A 65 4.41 -9.98 -8.86
N ALA A 66 5.58 -9.64 -9.41
CA ALA A 66 6.88 -9.96 -8.83
C ALA A 66 7.84 -8.77 -8.85
N SER A 67 8.61 -8.64 -7.79
CA SER A 67 9.65 -7.62 -7.63
C SER A 67 10.75 -8.17 -6.73
N ALA A 68 11.61 -9.00 -7.32
CA ALA A 68 12.76 -9.61 -6.67
C ALA A 68 14.00 -9.45 -7.55
N GLU A 69 15.17 -9.46 -6.93
CA GLU A 69 16.44 -9.52 -7.66
C GLU A 69 16.69 -10.94 -8.19
N GLU A 70 17.18 -11.05 -9.41
CA GLU A 70 17.52 -12.35 -9.99
C GLU A 70 18.65 -13.07 -9.22
N ALA A 71 19.58 -12.30 -8.68
CA ALA A 71 20.80 -12.80 -8.03
C ALA A 71 20.80 -12.71 -6.50
N ALA A 72 19.69 -12.37 -5.84
CA ALA A 72 19.68 -12.30 -4.38
C ALA A 72 19.80 -13.69 -3.77
N PRO A 73 20.65 -13.88 -2.74
CA PRO A 73 20.78 -15.16 -2.07
C PRO A 73 19.43 -15.64 -1.53
N ALA A 74 19.20 -16.93 -1.56
CA ALA A 74 18.05 -17.54 -0.92
C ALA A 74 18.05 -17.14 0.56
N GLY A 75 16.97 -16.49 1.01
CA GLY A 75 16.88 -16.06 2.40
C GLY A 75 15.58 -15.31 2.68
N GLY A 76 15.04 -15.50 3.87
CA GLY A 76 13.92 -14.74 4.40
C GLY A 76 12.67 -15.53 4.71
N ALA A 77 12.33 -16.58 3.98
CA ALA A 77 11.26 -17.50 4.37
C ALA A 77 11.87 -18.77 4.99
N PRO A 78 11.17 -19.45 5.93
CA PRO A 78 11.63 -20.71 6.52
C PRO A 78 11.92 -21.80 5.49
N ASP A 79 11.27 -21.78 4.34
CA ASP A 79 11.39 -22.70 3.21
C ASP A 79 12.51 -22.33 2.21
N GLY A 80 13.33 -21.32 2.52
CA GLY A 80 14.39 -20.82 1.64
C GLY A 80 13.90 -19.97 0.46
N ARG A 81 12.58 -19.75 0.32
CA ARG A 81 12.01 -18.86 -0.71
C ARG A 81 12.24 -17.39 -0.35
N ARG A 82 12.26 -16.55 -1.37
CA ARG A 82 12.46 -15.10 -1.20
C ARG A 82 11.13 -14.40 -0.96
N GLU A 83 11.14 -13.42 -0.07
CA GLU A 83 9.97 -12.56 0.19
C GLU A 83 9.69 -11.57 -0.95
N GLY A 84 10.73 -11.19 -1.70
CA GLY A 84 10.70 -10.08 -2.66
C GLY A 84 10.55 -8.71 -1.96
N PHE A 85 10.58 -7.64 -2.76
CA PHE A 85 10.41 -6.29 -2.22
C PHE A 85 8.93 -6.00 -1.99
N THR A 86 8.47 -6.08 -0.77
CA THR A 86 7.09 -5.90 -0.28
C THR A 86 6.06 -6.89 -0.85
N ALA A 87 5.15 -7.38 -0.01
CA ALA A 87 4.06 -8.26 -0.44
C ALA A 87 3.13 -7.59 -1.47
N ARG A 88 2.98 -6.25 -1.44
CA ARG A 88 2.18 -5.50 -2.43
C ARG A 88 2.67 -5.66 -3.86
N ALA A 89 4.00 -5.78 -4.03
CA ALA A 89 4.61 -5.97 -5.34
C ALA A 89 4.97 -7.44 -5.61
N ASN A 90 4.64 -8.37 -4.70
CA ASN A 90 4.94 -9.79 -4.77
C ASN A 90 3.74 -10.63 -4.31
N SER A 91 2.64 -10.48 -4.99
CA SER A 91 1.41 -11.26 -4.74
C SER A 91 0.45 -11.19 -5.93
N VAL A 92 -0.42 -12.17 -6.02
CA VAL A 92 -1.58 -12.11 -6.92
C VAL A 92 -2.52 -10.99 -6.48
N LEU A 93 -2.98 -10.19 -7.42
CA LEU A 93 -4.04 -9.20 -7.25
C LEU A 93 -5.29 -9.69 -7.98
N PRO A 94 -6.30 -10.22 -7.28
CA PRO A 94 -7.52 -10.74 -7.86
C PRO A 94 -8.50 -9.60 -8.12
N LEU A 95 -8.45 -9.01 -9.32
CA LEU A 95 -9.36 -7.91 -9.70
C LEU A 95 -10.69 -8.39 -10.25
N ASP A 96 -10.70 -9.56 -10.88
CA ASP A 96 -11.86 -10.21 -11.50
C ASP A 96 -11.69 -11.73 -11.52
N ASP A 97 -12.63 -12.43 -12.18
CA ASP A 97 -12.57 -13.87 -12.41
C ASP A 97 -11.27 -14.25 -13.13
N PRO A 98 -10.52 -15.26 -12.64
CA PRO A 98 -9.31 -15.73 -13.30
C PRO A 98 -9.58 -16.43 -14.66
N GLY A 99 -10.84 -16.68 -15.02
CA GLY A 99 -11.22 -17.38 -16.24
C GLY A 99 -10.98 -18.89 -16.20
N LEU A 100 -10.69 -19.42 -15.01
CA LEU A 100 -10.40 -20.83 -14.75
C LEU A 100 -11.03 -21.25 -13.42
N PRO A 101 -11.26 -22.55 -13.19
CA PRO A 101 -11.59 -23.06 -11.86
C PRO A 101 -10.55 -22.62 -10.83
N LEU A 102 -10.98 -22.22 -9.65
CA LEU A 102 -10.08 -21.63 -8.62
C LEU A 102 -8.87 -22.51 -8.32
N ALA A 103 -9.07 -23.85 -8.21
CA ALA A 103 -7.97 -24.77 -7.94
C ALA A 103 -6.87 -24.72 -9.03
N GLU A 104 -7.28 -24.63 -10.30
CA GLU A 104 -6.35 -24.52 -11.43
C GLU A 104 -5.65 -23.15 -11.44
N ALA A 105 -6.39 -22.07 -11.20
CA ALA A 105 -5.84 -20.73 -11.11
C ALA A 105 -4.77 -20.63 -10.00
N LEU A 106 -5.04 -21.22 -8.83
CA LEU A 106 -4.08 -21.26 -7.71
C LEU A 106 -2.85 -22.11 -8.03
N THR A 107 -3.03 -23.25 -8.71
CA THR A 107 -1.91 -24.10 -9.15
C THR A 107 -1.01 -23.34 -10.12
N ARG A 108 -1.57 -22.65 -11.10
CA ARG A 108 -0.79 -21.82 -12.05
C ARG A 108 -0.08 -20.66 -11.33
N ALA A 109 -0.78 -19.97 -10.44
CA ALA A 109 -0.19 -18.90 -9.66
C ALA A 109 0.97 -19.41 -8.80
N ARG A 110 0.81 -20.52 -8.06
CA ARG A 110 1.88 -21.14 -7.26
C ARG A 110 3.09 -21.45 -8.14
N GLY A 111 2.91 -22.16 -9.24
CA GLY A 111 4.00 -22.51 -10.16
C GLY A 111 4.73 -21.28 -10.72
N TRP A 112 4.00 -20.20 -10.99
CA TRP A 112 4.60 -18.92 -11.45
C TRP A 112 5.52 -18.28 -10.41
N TYR A 113 5.10 -18.26 -9.12
CA TYR A 113 5.95 -17.77 -8.02
C TYR A 113 7.10 -18.70 -7.71
N GLU A 114 6.87 -20.01 -7.69
CA GLU A 114 7.89 -21.03 -7.43
C GLU A 114 9.00 -21.01 -8.47
N ALA A 115 8.67 -20.85 -9.75
CA ALA A 115 9.65 -20.70 -10.82
C ALA A 115 10.57 -19.47 -10.62
N ARG A 116 10.15 -18.51 -9.78
CA ARG A 116 10.92 -17.30 -9.42
C ARG A 116 11.57 -17.40 -8.03
N GLY A 117 11.43 -18.54 -7.36
CA GLY A 117 11.86 -18.71 -5.98
C GLY A 117 11.18 -17.76 -4.99
N LEU A 118 9.93 -17.34 -5.28
CA LEU A 118 9.16 -16.43 -4.47
C LEU A 118 8.06 -17.15 -3.69
N VAL A 119 7.71 -16.60 -2.54
CA VAL A 119 6.58 -17.07 -1.73
C VAL A 119 5.26 -16.75 -2.44
N PRO A 120 4.42 -17.75 -2.76
CA PRO A 120 3.11 -17.51 -3.36
C PRO A 120 2.17 -16.84 -2.36
N ARG A 121 1.61 -15.69 -2.76
CA ARG A 121 0.62 -14.92 -1.97
C ARG A 121 -0.53 -14.48 -2.84
N VAL A 122 -1.70 -14.37 -2.24
CA VAL A 122 -2.88 -13.72 -2.82
C VAL A 122 -3.26 -12.56 -1.93
N GLN A 123 -3.30 -11.35 -2.46
CA GLN A 123 -3.85 -10.19 -1.76
C GLN A 123 -5.38 -10.32 -1.77
N VAL A 124 -6.01 -10.28 -0.61
CA VAL A 124 -7.46 -10.30 -0.49
C VAL A 124 -7.95 -9.04 0.19
N THR A 125 -8.97 -8.44 -0.37
CA THR A 125 -9.58 -7.20 0.12
C THR A 125 -10.84 -7.52 0.88
N THR A 126 -11.04 -6.89 2.03
CA THR A 126 -12.16 -7.16 2.93
C THR A 126 -12.74 -5.86 3.49
N GLY A 127 -13.94 -5.90 4.05
CA GLY A 127 -14.50 -4.75 4.78
C GLY A 127 -15.21 -3.72 3.91
N GLY A 128 -15.51 -4.01 2.65
CA GLY A 128 -16.20 -3.11 1.72
C GLY A 128 -17.28 -3.79 0.90
N GLU A 129 -17.82 -3.11 -0.10
CA GLU A 129 -18.69 -3.71 -1.09
C GLU A 129 -17.86 -4.40 -2.19
N ARG A 130 -18.30 -5.59 -2.61
CA ARG A 130 -17.64 -6.40 -3.66
C ARG A 130 -16.17 -6.67 -3.34
N THR A 131 -15.92 -7.09 -2.11
CA THR A 131 -14.61 -7.50 -1.60
C THR A 131 -14.46 -9.02 -1.63
N ASP A 132 -13.27 -9.52 -1.34
CA ASP A 132 -12.81 -10.87 -1.63
C ASP A 132 -13.06 -11.86 -0.48
N GLU A 133 -14.12 -11.68 0.32
CA GLU A 133 -14.39 -12.54 1.49
C GLU A 133 -14.58 -14.00 1.12
N LEU A 134 -15.28 -14.28 0.02
CA LEU A 134 -15.46 -15.64 -0.47
C LEU A 134 -14.13 -16.26 -0.89
N LEU A 135 -13.30 -15.50 -1.62
CA LEU A 135 -11.97 -15.96 -1.99
C LEU A 135 -11.09 -16.18 -0.75
N ALA A 136 -11.20 -15.31 0.26
CA ALA A 136 -10.45 -15.46 1.51
C ALA A 136 -10.82 -16.76 2.23
N ALA A 137 -12.11 -17.10 2.30
CA ALA A 137 -12.60 -18.34 2.91
C ALA A 137 -12.14 -19.58 2.12
N GLU A 138 -12.30 -19.55 0.80
CA GLU A 138 -11.84 -20.62 -0.10
C GLU A 138 -10.32 -20.89 0.00
N LEU A 139 -9.53 -19.83 0.16
CA LEU A 139 -8.07 -19.95 0.38
C LEU A 139 -7.76 -20.57 1.75
N GLU A 140 -8.52 -20.17 2.80
CA GLU A 140 -8.37 -20.71 4.14
C GLU A 140 -8.70 -22.21 4.21
N GLU A 141 -9.79 -22.64 3.59
CA GLU A 141 -10.16 -24.06 3.45
C GLU A 141 -9.06 -24.89 2.76
N ARG A 142 -8.30 -24.28 1.86
CA ARG A 142 -7.15 -24.89 1.19
C ARG A 142 -5.84 -24.77 1.99
N GLY A 143 -5.91 -24.33 3.25
CA GLY A 143 -4.77 -24.23 4.14
C GLY A 143 -3.87 -23.00 3.92
N TRP A 144 -4.31 -21.99 3.15
CA TRP A 144 -3.58 -20.74 3.04
C TRP A 144 -3.76 -19.91 4.32
N THR A 145 -2.67 -19.40 4.87
CA THR A 145 -2.65 -18.65 6.13
C THR A 145 -2.71 -17.15 5.89
N GLY A 146 -3.43 -16.44 6.79
CA GLY A 146 -3.54 -14.98 6.73
C GLY A 146 -2.31 -14.29 7.33
N GLU A 147 -1.79 -13.26 6.65
CA GLU A 147 -0.65 -12.46 7.14
C GLU A 147 -0.77 -10.99 6.71
N ARG A 148 0.01 -10.09 7.35
CA ARG A 148 0.19 -8.68 6.95
C ARG A 148 -1.12 -7.92 6.76
N TYR A 149 -1.92 -7.86 7.81
CA TYR A 149 -3.19 -7.14 7.81
C TYR A 149 -2.98 -5.64 7.73
N ALA A 150 -3.66 -4.98 6.80
CA ALA A 150 -3.52 -3.56 6.55
C ALA A 150 -4.86 -2.88 6.23
N LEU A 151 -4.87 -1.56 6.35
CA LEU A 151 -5.98 -0.70 6.03
C LEU A 151 -5.59 0.20 4.85
N LEU A 152 -6.47 0.33 3.86
CA LEU A 152 -6.42 1.45 2.94
C LEU A 152 -7.29 2.57 3.50
N ARG A 153 -6.70 3.74 3.66
CA ARG A 153 -7.32 4.91 4.26
C ARG A 153 -7.39 6.05 3.25
N VAL A 154 -8.39 6.89 3.36
CA VAL A 154 -8.63 8.03 2.45
C VAL A 154 -8.88 9.31 3.21
N ALA A 155 -8.51 10.44 2.60
CA ALA A 155 -8.74 11.78 3.11
C ALA A 155 -9.02 12.77 1.98
N ALA A 156 -9.61 13.93 2.30
CA ALA A 156 -9.56 15.08 1.41
C ALA A 156 -8.13 15.61 1.32
N LEU A 157 -7.66 15.96 0.12
CA LEU A 157 -6.27 16.40 -0.06
C LEU A 157 -6.04 17.84 0.38
N ALA A 158 -6.98 18.74 0.12
CA ALA A 158 -6.83 20.16 0.43
C ALA A 158 -6.52 20.46 1.92
N PRO A 159 -7.20 19.85 2.92
CA PRO A 159 -6.86 20.07 4.32
C PRO A 159 -5.47 19.59 4.72
N LEU A 160 -4.88 18.63 3.99
CA LEU A 160 -3.51 18.19 4.23
C LEU A 160 -2.49 19.24 3.79
N ALA A 161 -2.81 19.96 2.71
CA ALA A 161 -1.98 21.01 2.13
C ALA A 161 -2.18 22.38 2.78
N ASP A 162 -3.30 22.57 3.49
CA ASP A 162 -3.66 23.82 4.18
C ASP A 162 -2.89 23.95 5.52
N ARG A 163 -1.58 24.06 5.42
CA ARG A 163 -0.65 24.26 6.53
C ARG A 163 0.40 25.25 6.08
N GLU A 164 1.02 25.96 7.03
CA GLU A 164 2.17 26.80 6.70
C GLU A 164 3.26 25.99 6.00
N PRO A 165 3.84 26.51 4.90
CA PRO A 165 4.93 25.84 4.21
C PRO A 165 6.14 25.61 5.13
N ASP A 166 6.70 24.42 5.09
CA ASP A 166 7.90 24.09 5.84
C ASP A 166 9.12 24.11 4.92
N GLY A 167 9.90 25.18 4.99
CA GLY A 167 11.09 25.39 4.15
C GLY A 167 12.19 24.33 4.33
N ARG A 168 12.10 23.47 5.36
CA ARG A 168 13.01 22.34 5.55
C ARG A 168 12.74 21.17 4.59
N VAL A 169 11.49 21.05 4.09
CA VAL A 169 11.10 19.96 3.20
C VAL A 169 11.51 20.30 1.76
N ARG A 170 12.28 19.44 1.16
CA ARG A 170 12.63 19.53 -0.26
C ARG A 170 11.91 18.48 -1.05
N LEU A 171 11.27 18.88 -2.15
CA LEU A 171 10.60 17.97 -3.08
C LEU A 171 11.49 17.73 -4.31
N ALA A 172 11.51 16.47 -4.76
CA ALA A 172 12.22 16.05 -5.97
C ALA A 172 11.43 14.98 -6.74
N ARG A 173 11.72 14.83 -8.02
CA ARG A 173 11.17 13.76 -8.87
C ARG A 173 11.93 12.44 -8.78
N ALA A 174 13.11 12.46 -8.21
CA ALA A 174 13.91 11.28 -7.95
C ALA A 174 14.41 11.29 -6.50
N PRO A 175 14.51 10.14 -5.85
CA PRO A 175 15.06 10.05 -4.50
C PRO A 175 16.58 10.18 -4.54
N GLY A 176 17.15 11.02 -3.66
CA GLY A 176 18.59 11.15 -3.45
C GLY A 176 19.16 10.02 -2.57
N ALA A 177 20.48 10.01 -2.41
CA ALA A 177 21.16 9.06 -1.54
C ALA A 177 20.70 9.21 -0.08
N ASP A 178 20.48 10.44 0.38
CA ASP A 178 19.96 10.79 1.70
C ASP A 178 18.54 10.22 1.92
N TRP A 179 17.69 10.24 0.90
CA TRP A 179 16.36 9.62 0.96
C TRP A 179 16.46 8.11 1.16
N PHE A 180 17.33 7.44 0.39
CA PHE A 180 17.51 6.00 0.49
C PHE A 180 18.18 5.58 1.80
N SER A 181 19.08 6.38 2.37
CA SER A 181 19.74 6.08 3.63
C SER A 181 18.76 5.93 4.80
N LEU A 182 17.68 6.72 4.81
CA LEU A 182 16.65 6.64 5.84
C LEU A 182 15.59 5.55 5.54
N TYR A 183 15.37 5.19 4.28
CA TYR A 183 14.37 4.20 3.92
C TYR A 183 14.80 2.79 4.37
N ARG A 184 14.39 2.40 5.58
CA ARG A 184 14.89 1.23 6.31
C ARG A 184 14.52 -0.13 5.74
N ARG A 185 13.58 -0.19 4.80
CA ARG A 185 13.12 -1.48 4.27
C ARG A 185 14.11 -2.16 3.34
N ALA A 186 15.16 -1.48 2.94
CA ALA A 186 16.00 -1.94 1.86
C ALA A 186 17.40 -2.37 2.27
N GLY A 187 17.91 -2.04 3.44
CA GLY A 187 19.32 -2.26 3.72
C GLY A 187 20.17 -1.66 2.58
N GLU A 188 20.93 -2.47 1.86
CA GLU A 188 21.42 -2.13 0.54
C GLU A 188 20.23 -2.13 -0.43
N MET A 189 19.98 -1.01 -1.12
CA MET A 189 18.77 -0.81 -1.95
C MET A 189 18.81 -1.68 -3.22
N PRO A 190 18.07 -2.82 -3.27
CA PRO A 190 18.02 -3.64 -4.46
C PRO A 190 17.45 -2.91 -5.67
N GLY A 191 17.85 -3.29 -6.87
CA GLY A 191 17.35 -2.69 -8.11
C GLY A 191 15.85 -2.81 -8.27
N ALA A 192 15.27 -3.95 -7.87
CA ALA A 192 13.83 -4.16 -7.86
C ALA A 192 13.11 -3.19 -6.91
N ALA A 193 13.65 -2.98 -5.70
CA ALA A 193 13.10 -2.02 -4.75
C ALA A 193 13.12 -0.59 -5.31
N ARG A 194 14.23 -0.19 -5.93
CA ARG A 194 14.37 1.11 -6.60
C ARG A 194 13.33 1.28 -7.71
N LYS A 195 13.14 0.29 -8.57
CA LYS A 195 12.15 0.31 -9.66
C LYS A 195 10.72 0.49 -9.13
N VAL A 196 10.35 -0.23 -8.05
CA VAL A 196 9.02 -0.09 -7.42
C VAL A 196 8.86 1.29 -6.80
N LEU A 197 9.85 1.78 -6.07
CA LEU A 197 9.79 3.08 -5.39
C LEU A 197 9.74 4.26 -6.36
N THR A 198 10.46 4.18 -7.48
CA THR A 198 10.45 5.25 -8.49
C THR A 198 9.34 5.09 -9.53
N GLY A 199 8.68 3.94 -9.56
CA GLY A 199 7.59 3.64 -10.49
C GLY A 199 6.26 4.29 -10.10
N GLY A 200 5.42 4.54 -11.10
CA GLY A 200 4.09 5.13 -10.95
C GLY A 200 3.82 6.23 -11.98
N PRO A 201 2.57 6.71 -12.11
CA PRO A 201 2.22 7.71 -13.14
C PRO A 201 2.95 9.04 -12.95
N SER A 202 2.93 9.62 -11.76
CA SER A 202 3.69 10.82 -11.38
C SER A 202 4.15 10.67 -9.94
N VAL A 203 5.45 10.73 -9.69
CA VAL A 203 6.03 10.44 -8.37
C VAL A 203 6.80 11.65 -7.84
N TRP A 204 6.57 11.96 -6.56
CA TRP A 204 7.32 12.94 -5.79
C TRP A 204 7.97 12.28 -4.58
N PHE A 205 9.16 12.74 -4.27
CA PHE A 205 9.92 12.38 -3.09
C PHE A 205 10.13 13.63 -2.25
N ALA A 206 9.90 13.52 -0.94
CA ALA A 206 10.18 14.57 0.02
C ALA A 206 11.34 14.15 0.91
N THR A 207 12.24 15.08 1.21
CA THR A 207 13.36 14.89 2.13
C THR A 207 13.47 16.09 3.06
N VAL A 208 13.67 15.83 4.35
CA VAL A 208 14.12 16.80 5.35
C VAL A 208 15.51 16.37 5.78
N ARG A 209 16.51 17.24 5.66
CA ARG A 209 17.87 16.96 6.16
C ARG A 209 17.96 17.14 7.66
N GLY A 210 18.69 16.24 8.34
CA GLY A 210 19.01 16.33 9.75
C GLY A 210 20.29 17.16 9.93
N GLY A 211 20.13 18.41 10.30
CA GLY A 211 21.27 19.29 10.61
C GLY A 211 20.80 20.72 10.83
N SER A 212 21.38 21.44 11.77
CA SER A 212 21.13 22.84 12.08
C SER A 212 21.84 23.78 11.08
N GLY A 213 21.62 23.58 9.76
CA GLY A 213 22.18 24.43 8.73
C GLY A 213 21.10 25.26 8.07
N GLU A 214 21.24 26.59 8.06
CA GLU A 214 20.40 27.49 7.27
C GLU A 214 20.33 27.03 5.80
N PRO A 215 19.19 27.27 5.11
CA PRO A 215 19.07 26.94 3.71
C PRO A 215 20.09 27.75 2.90
N GLY A 216 21.17 27.10 2.47
CA GLY A 216 22.09 27.69 1.51
C GLY A 216 21.40 27.87 0.16
N PRO A 217 21.81 28.86 -0.66
CA PRO A 217 21.20 29.14 -1.94
C PRO A 217 21.24 27.93 -2.87
N ALA A 218 20.20 27.77 -3.68
CA ALA A 218 20.07 26.70 -4.66
C ALA A 218 21.29 26.65 -5.59
N GLY A 219 22.05 25.58 -5.52
CA GLY A 219 23.14 25.32 -6.44
C GLY A 219 24.37 24.74 -5.79
N ASP A 220 24.37 23.42 -5.49
CA ASP A 220 25.62 22.71 -5.30
C ASP A 220 25.55 21.35 -6.00
N ALA A 221 26.06 21.34 -7.22
CA ALA A 221 26.48 20.14 -7.94
C ALA A 221 27.87 19.68 -7.46
N ASP A 222 28.21 19.89 -6.20
CA ASP A 222 29.55 19.57 -5.70
C ASP A 222 29.51 19.01 -4.28
N GLY A 223 29.92 17.76 -4.15
CA GLY A 223 30.75 17.12 -3.17
C GLY A 223 30.53 17.33 -1.66
N ARG A 224 29.39 17.80 -1.19
CA ARG A 224 29.11 17.81 0.27
C ARG A 224 28.59 16.46 0.70
N GLU A 225 29.21 15.90 1.73
CA GLU A 225 28.78 14.68 2.41
C GLU A 225 27.27 14.73 2.62
N ALA A 226 26.57 13.67 2.14
CA ALA A 226 25.14 13.55 2.28
C ALA A 226 24.80 13.51 3.78
N GLY A 227 24.34 14.63 4.32
CA GLY A 227 23.84 14.68 5.69
C GLY A 227 22.66 13.70 5.82
N ASP A 228 22.60 12.94 6.90
CA ASP A 228 21.53 11.99 7.14
C ASP A 228 20.16 12.64 7.05
N ALA A 229 19.23 12.01 6.35
CA ALA A 229 17.86 12.49 6.29
C ALA A 229 17.19 12.38 7.68
N ALA A 230 16.53 13.46 8.11
CA ALA A 230 15.70 13.47 9.33
C ALA A 230 14.29 12.93 9.08
N ALA A 231 13.74 13.18 7.89
CA ALA A 231 12.45 12.63 7.46
C ALA A 231 12.39 12.49 5.95
N ILE A 232 11.61 11.51 5.50
CA ILE A 232 11.35 11.25 4.10
C ILE A 232 9.87 10.99 3.86
N GLY A 233 9.47 11.07 2.59
CA GLY A 233 8.15 10.67 2.12
C GLY A 233 8.11 10.47 0.62
N ARG A 234 7.13 9.72 0.18
CA ARG A 234 6.81 9.49 -1.23
C ARG A 234 5.34 9.75 -1.47
N CYS A 235 5.03 10.42 -2.56
CA CYS A 235 3.67 10.58 -3.06
C CYS A 235 3.60 10.17 -4.53
N VAL A 236 2.58 9.41 -4.89
CA VAL A 236 2.27 9.09 -6.28
C VAL A 236 0.93 9.71 -6.65
N ILE A 237 0.87 10.38 -7.81
CA ILE A 237 -0.34 11.04 -8.29
C ILE A 237 -0.87 10.24 -9.48
N ASP A 238 -2.15 9.82 -9.39
CA ASP A 238 -2.86 9.06 -10.40
C ASP A 238 -4.27 9.64 -10.57
N GLY A 239 -4.43 10.51 -11.55
CA GLY A 239 -5.64 11.29 -11.74
C GLY A 239 -5.97 12.13 -10.50
N ARG A 240 -7.16 11.93 -9.91
CA ARG A 240 -7.59 12.67 -8.71
C ARG A 240 -6.93 12.18 -7.41
N TRP A 241 -6.19 11.10 -7.41
CA TRP A 241 -5.65 10.44 -6.21
C TRP A 241 -4.18 10.75 -5.98
N ALA A 242 -3.85 11.16 -4.76
CA ALA A 242 -2.51 11.26 -4.23
C ALA A 242 -2.26 10.13 -3.23
N GLY A 243 -1.38 9.20 -3.55
CA GLY A 243 -1.04 8.04 -2.74
C GLY A 243 0.22 8.27 -1.92
N PHE A 244 0.11 8.35 -0.60
CA PHE A 244 1.25 8.56 0.29
C PHE A 244 1.85 7.22 0.74
N ALA A 245 3.18 7.12 0.69
CA ALA A 245 3.93 5.95 1.12
C ALA A 245 5.33 6.34 1.62
N ALA A 246 6.02 5.42 2.28
CA ALA A 246 7.38 5.62 2.76
C ALA A 246 7.53 6.91 3.60
N ILE A 247 6.55 7.20 4.45
CA ILE A 247 6.64 8.31 5.40
C ILE A 247 7.44 7.81 6.60
N GLU A 248 8.69 8.24 6.70
CA GLU A 248 9.59 7.83 7.77
C GLU A 248 10.25 9.05 8.42
N VAL A 249 10.47 8.98 9.72
CA VAL A 249 11.18 9.98 10.51
C VAL A 249 12.25 9.27 11.32
N ALA A 250 13.48 9.75 11.21
CA ALA A 250 14.62 9.22 11.96
C ALA A 250 14.35 9.29 13.48
N PRO A 251 14.77 8.30 14.28
CA PRO A 251 14.44 8.22 15.70
C PRO A 251 14.73 9.50 16.47
N GLY A 252 15.88 10.12 16.26
CA GLY A 252 16.30 11.36 16.92
C GLY A 252 15.51 12.61 16.51
N HIS A 253 14.71 12.53 15.45
CA HIS A 253 13.92 13.65 14.91
C HIS A 253 12.40 13.46 15.05
N ARG A 254 11.97 12.43 15.79
CA ARG A 254 10.54 12.18 16.03
C ARG A 254 9.92 13.25 16.94
N ARG A 255 8.57 13.36 16.86
CA ARG A 255 7.75 14.29 17.64
C ARG A 255 8.03 15.78 17.38
N GLN A 256 8.66 16.10 16.26
CA GLN A 256 8.96 17.48 15.80
C GLN A 256 8.06 17.91 14.63
N GLY A 257 6.96 17.20 14.37
CA GLY A 257 6.02 17.51 13.28
C GLY A 257 6.51 17.17 11.86
N LEU A 258 7.70 16.56 11.71
CA LEU A 258 8.31 16.33 10.39
C LEU A 258 7.47 15.44 9.46
N ALA A 259 6.84 14.38 9.96
CA ALA A 259 5.95 13.56 9.13
C ALA A 259 4.77 14.38 8.57
N THR A 260 4.22 15.26 9.40
CA THR A 260 3.13 16.16 9.02
C THR A 260 3.59 17.18 7.98
N ALA A 261 4.77 17.78 8.15
CA ALA A 261 5.36 18.72 7.21
C ALA A 261 5.62 18.06 5.84
N VAL A 262 6.26 16.88 5.84
CA VAL A 262 6.50 16.08 4.63
C VAL A 262 5.20 15.80 3.88
N MET A 263 4.17 15.34 4.57
CA MET A 263 2.88 15.04 3.94
C MET A 263 2.18 16.30 3.42
N ALA A 264 2.29 17.43 4.12
CA ALA A 264 1.71 18.70 3.66
C ALA A 264 2.38 19.23 2.38
N GLU A 265 3.71 19.17 2.30
CA GLU A 265 4.43 19.59 1.08
C GLU A 265 4.12 18.68 -0.11
N LEU A 266 4.11 17.35 0.12
CA LEU A 266 3.70 16.40 -0.92
C LEU A 266 2.25 16.62 -1.36
N ALA A 267 1.35 16.95 -0.43
CA ALA A 267 -0.05 17.26 -0.75
C ALA A 267 -0.19 18.55 -1.58
N ARG A 268 0.61 19.59 -1.31
CA ARG A 268 0.67 20.80 -2.14
C ARG A 268 1.11 20.48 -3.56
N GLY A 269 2.20 19.70 -3.71
CA GLY A 269 2.65 19.25 -5.01
C GLY A 269 1.58 18.47 -5.77
N ALA A 270 0.85 17.59 -5.07
CA ALA A 270 -0.21 16.80 -5.66
C ALA A 270 -1.44 17.65 -6.07
N LEU A 271 -1.83 18.64 -5.26
CA LEU A 271 -2.89 19.60 -5.63
C LEU A 271 -2.52 20.40 -6.88
N ALA A 272 -1.26 20.84 -7.00
CA ALA A 272 -0.77 21.55 -8.16
C ALA A 272 -0.84 20.70 -9.45
N GLU A 273 -0.82 19.37 -9.33
CA GLU A 273 -1.02 18.43 -10.45
C GLU A 273 -2.49 18.01 -10.63
N GLY A 274 -3.43 18.61 -9.89
CA GLY A 274 -4.86 18.38 -10.07
C GLY A 274 -5.45 17.24 -9.22
N ALA A 275 -4.67 16.63 -8.32
CA ALA A 275 -5.24 15.69 -7.36
C ALA A 275 -6.18 16.40 -6.38
N SER A 276 -7.18 15.70 -5.86
CA SER A 276 -8.16 16.26 -4.92
C SER A 276 -8.42 15.36 -3.70
N ALA A 277 -7.99 14.12 -3.77
CA ALA A 277 -8.15 13.13 -2.73
C ALA A 277 -6.84 12.42 -2.43
N ALA A 278 -6.68 12.02 -1.18
CA ALA A 278 -5.52 11.31 -0.68
C ALA A 278 -5.87 9.85 -0.33
N TYR A 279 -4.93 8.95 -0.52
CA TYR A 279 -4.98 7.61 0.07
C TYR A 279 -3.61 7.22 0.64
N LEU A 280 -3.64 6.30 1.57
CA LEU A 280 -2.45 5.61 2.08
C LEU A 280 -2.81 4.18 2.51
N GLN A 281 -1.79 3.37 2.67
CA GLN A 281 -1.91 2.02 3.20
C GLN A 281 -1.06 1.91 4.46
N VAL A 282 -1.64 1.41 5.54
CA VAL A 282 -0.99 1.28 6.85
C VAL A 282 -1.26 -0.10 7.44
N GLU A 283 -0.27 -0.70 8.06
CA GLU A 283 -0.43 -1.95 8.81
C GLU A 283 -1.43 -1.76 9.95
N ARG A 284 -2.29 -2.73 10.16
CA ARG A 284 -3.41 -2.65 11.11
C ARG A 284 -2.96 -2.47 12.55
N ASP A 285 -1.80 -3.02 12.89
CA ASP A 285 -1.16 -2.98 14.21
C ASP A 285 -0.22 -1.77 14.40
N ASN A 286 0.04 -0.96 13.36
CA ASN A 286 0.83 0.25 13.48
C ASN A 286 0.00 1.40 14.06
N GLU A 287 -0.26 1.32 15.39
CA GLU A 287 -1.08 2.30 16.12
C GLU A 287 -0.53 3.72 16.02
N ALA A 288 0.79 3.88 16.09
CA ALA A 288 1.43 5.20 16.03
C ALA A 288 1.18 5.90 14.68
N ALA A 289 1.32 5.17 13.57
CA ALA A 289 1.03 5.72 12.25
C ALA A 289 -0.48 5.98 12.06
N ARG A 290 -1.33 5.08 12.55
CA ARG A 290 -2.79 5.27 12.50
C ARG A 290 -3.23 6.51 13.24
N ALA A 291 -2.73 6.74 14.47
CA ALA A 291 -3.03 7.93 15.26
C ALA A 291 -2.57 9.23 14.55
N LEU A 292 -1.39 9.21 13.91
CA LEU A 292 -0.93 10.33 13.08
C LEU A 292 -1.92 10.63 11.95
N TYR A 293 -2.34 9.59 11.22
CA TYR A 293 -3.23 9.74 10.07
C TYR A 293 -4.67 10.09 10.48
N ASP A 294 -5.14 9.65 11.66
CA ASP A 294 -6.40 10.11 12.25
C ASP A 294 -6.36 11.63 12.47
N GLY A 295 -5.28 12.15 13.06
CA GLY A 295 -5.07 13.58 13.24
C GLY A 295 -4.98 14.39 11.95
N MET A 296 -4.72 13.73 10.83
CA MET A 296 -4.70 14.32 9.49
C MET A 296 -6.02 14.17 8.72
N GLY A 297 -7.04 13.57 9.33
CA GLY A 297 -8.37 13.41 8.73
C GLY A 297 -8.52 12.19 7.83
N PHE A 298 -7.57 11.25 7.82
CA PHE A 298 -7.75 9.99 7.13
C PHE A 298 -8.78 9.10 7.83
N ALA A 299 -9.59 8.43 7.04
CA ALA A 299 -10.56 7.45 7.48
C ALA A 299 -10.35 6.12 6.78
N ASP A 300 -10.69 5.03 7.46
CA ASP A 300 -10.66 3.70 6.89
C ASP A 300 -11.66 3.62 5.74
N HIS A 301 -11.21 3.10 4.59
CA HIS A 301 -12.04 2.82 3.43
C HIS A 301 -12.34 1.32 3.33
N HIS A 302 -11.29 0.50 3.33
CA HIS A 302 -11.38 -0.95 3.34
C HIS A 302 -10.11 -1.55 3.95
N ALA A 303 -10.19 -2.83 4.33
CA ALA A 303 -9.06 -3.60 4.80
C ALA A 303 -8.55 -4.53 3.69
N TYR A 304 -7.31 -4.95 3.78
CA TYR A 304 -6.76 -6.03 3.00
C TYR A 304 -5.69 -6.78 3.80
N HIS A 305 -5.42 -8.01 3.38
CA HIS A 305 -4.35 -8.83 3.93
C HIS A 305 -3.84 -9.77 2.83
N TYR A 306 -2.87 -10.59 3.15
CA TYR A 306 -2.37 -11.59 2.21
C TYR A 306 -2.70 -12.98 2.72
N ARG A 307 -3.05 -13.86 1.81
CA ARG A 307 -3.12 -15.30 2.02
C ARG A 307 -1.85 -15.90 1.46
N ARG A 308 -1.03 -16.50 2.32
CA ARG A 308 0.22 -17.19 1.97
C ARG A 308 -0.09 -18.66 1.76
N ALA A 309 0.42 -19.23 0.65
CA ALA A 309 0.32 -20.66 0.40
C ALA A 309 1.00 -21.46 1.52
N ARG A 310 0.37 -22.57 1.89
CA ARG A 310 0.98 -23.55 2.80
C ARG A 310 2.26 -24.09 2.17
N GLU A 311 3.26 -24.34 3.00
CA GLU A 311 4.44 -25.14 2.69
C GLU A 311 4.01 -26.61 2.58
N ASP A 312 4.32 -27.27 1.47
CA ASP A 312 4.06 -28.69 1.26
C ASP A 312 5.10 -29.53 2.00
#